data_990886635722062c95f0b18ad4c7cd9c
#
_entry.id   990886635722062c95f0b18ad4c7cd9c
#
_cell.length_a   1.000
_cell.length_b   1.000
_cell.length_c   1.000
_cell.angle_alpha   90.00
_cell.angle_beta   90.00
_cell.angle_gamma   90.00
#
_symmetry.space_group_name_H-M   'P 1'
#
loop_
_entity.id
_entity.type
_entity.pdbx_description
1 polymer ?
#
loop_
_entity_poly.entity_id
_entity_poly.type
_entity_poly.pdbx_seq_one_letter_code
_entity_poly.pdbx_strand_id
1 'polypeptide(L)'
;MIKGKAKMEFGSGDIRMTGALCNGIGALCCITQEPHKIGEKIPVENEWNADQAEVILTFSKTDSIDALIAELRDVKAMMDGSYPFEKGRIREEDLDFDAFMYNPLKGGK
;
A
#
# COMPACT_ATOMS: atom_id res chain seq x y z
N MET A 1 -5.34 -13.52 -3.70
CA MET A 1 -4.33 -14.41 -3.10
C MET A 1 -3.12 -13.61 -2.65
N ILE A 2 -2.72 -13.84 -1.44
CA ILE A 2 -1.54 -13.17 -0.89
C ILE A 2 -0.41 -14.17 -0.84
N LYS A 3 0.71 -13.80 -1.45
CA LYS A 3 1.88 -14.68 -1.48
C LYS A 3 2.95 -14.11 -0.58
N GLY A 4 3.11 -14.70 0.59
CA GLY A 4 4.07 -14.26 1.57
C GLY A 4 3.57 -13.10 2.41
N LYS A 5 4.39 -12.68 3.34
CA LYS A 5 4.10 -11.52 4.17
C LYS A 5 4.86 -10.32 3.63
N ALA A 6 4.21 -9.17 3.63
CA ALA A 6 4.83 -7.97 3.12
C ALA A 6 4.45 -6.77 3.97
N LYS A 7 5.33 -5.79 4.02
CA LYS A 7 5.08 -4.55 4.71
C LYS A 7 5.62 -3.42 3.84
N MET A 8 4.75 -2.47 3.54
CA MET A 8 5.16 -1.27 2.83
C MET A 8 4.77 -0.09 3.70
N GLU A 9 5.72 0.79 3.92
CA GLU A 9 5.48 1.97 4.74
C GLU A 9 5.52 3.21 3.88
N PHE A 10 4.41 3.91 3.84
CA PHE A 10 4.29 5.14 3.09
C PHE A 10 4.41 6.33 4.04
N GLY A 11 5.01 7.39 3.59
CA GLY A 11 5.09 8.59 4.39
C GLY A 11 6.33 9.41 4.18
N SER A 12 7.37 8.81 3.61
CA SER A 12 8.62 9.54 3.40
C SER A 12 8.90 9.85 1.93
N GLY A 13 7.99 9.45 1.04
CA GLY A 13 8.16 9.71 -0.38
C GLY A 13 9.18 8.82 -1.05
N ASP A 14 9.52 7.72 -0.43
CA ASP A 14 10.56 6.82 -0.95
C ASP A 14 9.98 5.61 -1.68
N ILE A 15 8.69 5.64 -2.00
CA ILE A 15 8.07 4.58 -2.78
C ILE A 15 7.53 5.17 -4.06
N ARG A 16 7.99 4.63 -5.18
CA ARG A 16 7.49 5.01 -6.49
C ARG A 16 6.47 3.99 -6.94
N MET A 17 5.31 4.47 -7.34
CA MET A 17 4.23 3.62 -7.80
C MET A 17 3.96 3.88 -9.27
N THR A 18 3.78 2.83 -10.04
CA THR A 18 3.47 2.95 -11.46
C THR A 18 2.41 1.92 -11.83
N GLY A 19 1.38 2.38 -12.52
CA GLY A 19 0.35 1.48 -13.02
C GLY A 19 0.80 0.81 -14.29
N ALA A 20 0.34 -0.42 -14.48
CA ALA A 20 0.65 -1.19 -15.67
C ALA A 20 -0.55 -2.03 -16.07
N LEU A 21 -0.60 -2.42 -17.32
CA LEU A 21 -1.66 -3.27 -17.84
C LEU A 21 -1.03 -4.31 -18.75
N CYS A 22 -1.37 -5.56 -18.53
CA CYS A 22 -0.86 -6.64 -19.35
C CYS A 22 -1.93 -7.71 -19.50
N ASN A 23 -2.36 -7.95 -20.74
CA ASN A 23 -3.36 -8.98 -21.04
C ASN A 23 -4.62 -8.86 -20.19
N GLY A 24 -5.09 -7.64 -19.99
CA GLY A 24 -6.30 -7.40 -19.23
C GLY A 24 -6.12 -7.43 -17.72
N ILE A 25 -4.92 -7.70 -17.24
CA ILE A 25 -4.63 -7.68 -15.81
C ILE A 25 -4.00 -6.34 -15.47
N GLY A 26 -4.62 -5.63 -14.53
CA GLY A 26 -4.05 -4.39 -14.03
C GLY A 26 -3.01 -4.66 -12.96
N ALA A 27 -2.02 -3.80 -12.88
CA ALA A 27 -0.97 -3.96 -11.87
C ALA A 27 -0.57 -2.61 -11.32
N LEU A 28 -0.26 -2.60 -10.04
CA LEU A 28 0.39 -1.45 -9.41
C LEU A 28 1.76 -1.91 -8.98
N CYS A 29 2.78 -1.34 -9.60
CA CYS A 29 4.16 -1.73 -9.37
C CYS A 29 4.81 -0.72 -8.46
N CYS A 30 5.48 -1.19 -7.43
CA CYS A 30 6.08 -0.32 -6.42
C CYS A 30 7.56 -0.63 -6.27
N ILE A 31 8.36 0.42 -6.20
CA ILE A 31 9.80 0.27 -6.05
C ILE A 31 10.32 1.37 -5.13
N THR A 32 11.35 1.05 -4.39
CA THR A 32 12.01 2.04 -3.53
C THR A 32 12.73 3.08 -4.39
N GLN A 33 12.65 4.31 -3.99
CA GLN A 33 13.32 5.40 -4.68
C GLN A 33 13.93 6.36 -3.66
N GLU A 34 14.73 7.30 -4.14
CA GLU A 34 15.18 8.39 -3.30
C GLU A 34 13.95 9.18 -2.86
N PRO A 35 13.90 9.64 -1.60
CA PRO A 35 12.72 10.36 -1.13
C PRO A 35 12.39 11.58 -1.96
N HIS A 36 11.13 11.70 -2.31
CA HIS A 36 10.58 12.84 -3.03
C HIS A 36 9.36 13.34 -2.30
N LYS A 37 8.88 14.50 -2.69
CA LYS A 37 7.65 15.02 -2.12
C LYS A 37 6.52 14.03 -2.39
N ILE A 38 5.76 13.72 -1.36
CA ILE A 38 4.66 12.76 -1.49
C ILE A 38 3.67 13.27 -2.54
N GLY A 39 3.34 12.40 -3.49
CA GLY A 39 2.42 12.75 -4.56
C GLY A 39 3.08 13.41 -5.75
N GLU A 40 4.37 13.69 -5.66
CA GLU A 40 5.09 14.28 -6.77
C GLU A 40 5.15 13.32 -7.94
N LYS A 41 4.88 13.83 -9.13
CA LYS A 41 4.98 13.02 -10.33
C LYS A 41 6.39 13.11 -10.87
N ILE A 42 7.05 11.97 -10.94
CA ILE A 42 8.42 11.91 -11.41
C ILE A 42 8.40 11.46 -12.87
N PRO A 43 9.00 12.26 -13.76
CA PRO A 43 9.04 11.86 -15.17
C PRO A 43 9.75 10.54 -15.33
N VAL A 44 9.21 9.70 -16.18
CA VAL A 44 9.85 8.43 -16.51
C VAL A 44 10.82 8.72 -17.64
N GLU A 45 12.06 9.00 -17.29
CA GLU A 45 13.06 9.28 -18.30
C GLU A 45 13.66 8.00 -18.84
N ASN A 46 13.73 7.01 -17.99
CA ASN A 46 14.22 5.71 -18.39
C ASN A 46 13.14 4.71 -18.16
N GLU A 47 13.03 3.77 -19.05
CA GLU A 47 12.08 2.71 -18.88
C GLU A 47 12.49 1.88 -17.67
N TRP A 48 11.53 1.56 -16.85
CA TRP A 48 11.75 0.52 -15.86
C TRP A 48 10.64 -0.50 -16.04
N ASN A 49 11.01 -1.74 -15.91
CA ASN A 49 10.09 -2.83 -16.17
C ASN A 49 9.46 -3.32 -14.88
N ALA A 50 8.33 -4.00 -15.02
CA ALA A 50 7.64 -4.55 -13.86
C ALA A 50 8.53 -5.49 -13.06
N ASP A 51 9.50 -6.15 -13.71
CA ASP A 51 10.40 -7.03 -13.00
C ASP A 51 11.35 -6.29 -12.06
N GLN A 52 11.45 -4.99 -12.17
CA GLN A 52 12.24 -4.20 -11.22
C GLN A 52 11.44 -3.87 -9.97
N ALA A 53 10.14 -4.10 -10.00
CA ALA A 53 9.29 -3.79 -8.87
C ALA A 53 9.56 -4.72 -7.71
N GLU A 54 9.61 -4.13 -6.51
CA GLU A 54 9.80 -4.91 -5.29
C GLU A 54 8.48 -5.45 -4.78
N VAL A 55 7.39 -4.74 -5.10
CA VAL A 55 6.05 -5.16 -4.75
C VAL A 55 5.14 -4.94 -5.94
N ILE A 56 4.32 -5.92 -6.25
CA ILE A 56 3.35 -5.81 -7.33
C ILE A 56 1.98 -6.22 -6.81
N LEU A 57 1.02 -5.35 -7.00
CA LEU A 57 -0.39 -5.67 -6.73
C LEU A 57 -1.05 -5.90 -8.07
N THR A 58 -1.71 -7.04 -8.24
CA THR A 58 -2.37 -7.34 -9.51
C THR A 58 -3.87 -7.43 -9.30
N PHE A 59 -4.61 -7.03 -10.33
CA PHE A 59 -6.05 -6.98 -10.29
C PHE A 59 -6.61 -7.60 -11.56
N SER A 60 -7.44 -8.62 -11.42
CA SER A 60 -8.11 -9.22 -12.57
C SER A 60 -9.48 -8.62 -12.81
N LYS A 61 -10.01 -7.88 -11.85
CA LYS A 61 -11.30 -7.21 -11.96
C LYS A 61 -11.23 -5.82 -11.37
N THR A 62 -11.89 -4.87 -12.03
CA THR A 62 -11.90 -3.50 -11.53
C THR A 62 -12.64 -3.38 -10.19
N ASP A 63 -13.55 -4.31 -9.90
CA ASP A 63 -14.25 -4.31 -8.61
C ASP A 63 -13.27 -4.37 -7.45
N SER A 64 -12.19 -5.13 -7.61
CA SER A 64 -11.18 -5.23 -6.56
C SER A 64 -10.45 -3.92 -6.35
N ILE A 65 -10.25 -3.16 -7.42
CA ILE A 65 -9.62 -1.84 -7.31
C ILE A 65 -10.56 -0.90 -6.56
N ASP A 66 -11.85 -0.93 -6.90
CA ASP A 66 -12.82 -0.09 -6.21
C ASP A 66 -12.89 -0.41 -4.72
N ALA A 67 -12.82 -1.70 -4.40
CA ALA A 67 -12.83 -2.11 -2.99
C ALA A 67 -11.59 -1.59 -2.25
N LEU A 68 -10.44 -1.67 -2.90
CA LEU A 68 -9.21 -1.17 -2.28
C LEU A 68 -9.29 0.34 -2.06
N ILE A 69 -9.79 1.07 -3.06
CA ILE A 69 -9.93 2.52 -2.93
C ILE A 69 -10.86 2.86 -1.76
N ALA A 70 -11.97 2.12 -1.63
CA ALA A 70 -12.92 2.37 -0.55
C ALA A 70 -12.27 2.15 0.82
N GLU A 71 -11.49 1.07 0.97
CA GLU A 71 -10.82 0.81 2.23
C GLU A 71 -9.77 1.88 2.54
N LEU A 72 -9.05 2.33 1.51
CA LEU A 72 -8.05 3.38 1.72
C LEU A 72 -8.70 4.71 2.13
N ARG A 73 -9.86 5.01 1.58
CA ARG A 73 -10.60 6.22 2.00
C ARG A 73 -11.01 6.13 3.47
N ASP A 74 -11.43 4.95 3.91
CA ASP A 74 -11.79 4.75 5.31
C ASP A 74 -10.58 4.91 6.21
N VAL A 75 -9.43 4.37 5.81
CA VAL A 75 -8.20 4.54 6.59
C VAL A 75 -7.84 6.02 6.69
N LYS A 76 -7.99 6.75 5.60
CA LYS A 76 -7.72 8.19 5.61
C LYS A 76 -8.65 8.90 6.59
N ALA A 77 -9.92 8.53 6.60
CA ALA A 77 -10.88 9.13 7.53
C ALA A 77 -10.55 8.78 8.97
N MET A 78 -10.04 7.57 9.23
CA MET A 78 -9.60 7.20 10.57
C MET A 78 -8.45 8.09 11.02
N MET A 79 -7.49 8.34 10.13
CA MET A 79 -6.34 9.18 10.45
C MET A 79 -6.76 10.63 10.68
N ASP A 80 -7.76 11.10 9.93
CA ASP A 80 -8.28 12.45 10.07
C ASP A 80 -9.21 12.61 11.27
N GLY A 81 -9.60 11.50 11.90
CA GLY A 81 -10.47 11.54 13.06
C GLY A 81 -11.95 11.63 12.73
N SER A 82 -12.32 11.47 11.47
CA SER A 82 -13.73 11.60 11.05
C SER A 82 -14.45 10.28 10.86
N TYR A 83 -13.77 9.16 11.04
CA TYR A 83 -14.38 7.86 10.78
C TYR A 83 -15.29 7.44 11.94
N PRO A 84 -16.52 7.02 11.64
CA PRO A 84 -17.43 6.51 12.68
C PRO A 84 -17.13 5.04 12.98
N PHE A 85 -16.36 4.79 14.02
CA PHE A 85 -15.91 3.43 14.33
C PHE A 85 -17.01 2.45 14.69
N GLU A 86 -18.21 2.94 14.95
CA GLU A 86 -19.34 2.03 15.17
C GLU A 86 -19.64 1.17 13.96
N LYS A 87 -19.00 1.44 12.83
CA LYS A 87 -19.17 0.63 11.64
C LYS A 87 -18.25 -0.58 11.57
N GLY A 88 -17.58 -0.90 12.68
CA GLY A 88 -16.85 -2.16 12.75
C GLY A 88 -15.43 -2.15 12.28
N ARG A 89 -14.84 -0.98 12.08
CA ARG A 89 -13.41 -0.94 11.75
C ARG A 89 -12.58 -1.17 12.99
N ILE A 90 -11.36 -1.61 12.77
CA ILE A 90 -10.45 -1.90 13.88
C ILE A 90 -9.85 -0.59 14.40
N ARG A 91 -9.93 -0.40 15.71
CA ARG A 91 -9.29 0.74 16.38
C ARG A 91 -7.99 0.28 16.98
N GLU A 92 -7.09 1.21 17.20
CA GLU A 92 -5.82 0.85 17.82
C GLU A 92 -6.00 0.26 19.22
N GLU A 93 -7.06 0.64 19.93
CA GLU A 93 -7.31 0.08 21.25
C GLU A 93 -7.83 -1.35 21.17
N ASP A 94 -8.33 -1.78 20.01
CA ASP A 94 -8.86 -3.12 19.81
C ASP A 94 -7.89 -4.02 19.08
N LEU A 95 -6.74 -3.49 18.70
CA LEU A 95 -5.75 -4.21 17.91
C LEU A 95 -4.40 -4.10 18.58
N ASP A 96 -3.75 -5.21 18.80
CA ASP A 96 -2.37 -5.19 19.25
C ASP A 96 -1.52 -4.75 18.05
N PHE A 97 -1.37 -3.45 17.92
CA PHE A 97 -0.69 -2.88 16.77
C PHE A 97 0.78 -3.29 16.72
N ASP A 98 1.39 -3.45 17.90
CA ASP A 98 2.78 -3.90 17.95
C ASP A 98 2.90 -5.32 17.40
N ALA A 99 1.95 -6.19 17.71
CA ALA A 99 1.99 -7.55 17.19
C ALA A 99 1.76 -7.55 15.68
N PHE A 100 0.83 -6.72 15.21
CA PHE A 100 0.50 -6.66 13.79
C PHE A 100 1.62 -6.04 12.99
N MET A 101 2.20 -4.97 13.51
CA MET A 101 3.31 -4.27 12.86
C MET A 101 4.64 -4.85 13.32
N TYR A 102 4.60 -6.04 13.81
CA TYR A 102 5.72 -6.67 14.46
C TYR A 102 6.99 -6.64 13.61
N ASN A 103 8.06 -6.23 14.27
CA ASN A 103 9.38 -6.26 13.69
C ASN A 103 10.08 -7.48 14.30
N PRO A 104 10.50 -8.44 13.48
CA PRO A 104 11.15 -9.64 14.02
C PRO A 104 12.33 -9.36 14.93
N LEU A 105 13.03 -8.27 14.69
CA LEU A 105 14.17 -7.93 15.54
C LEU A 105 13.71 -7.46 16.90
N LYS A 106 12.62 -6.71 16.93
CA LYS A 106 12.07 -6.23 18.18
C LYS A 106 11.48 -7.38 18.98
N GLY A 107 10.91 -8.32 18.27
CA GLY A 107 10.21 -9.40 18.91
C GLY A 107 11.08 -10.45 19.51
N GLY A 108 12.35 -10.28 19.44
CA GLY A 108 13.25 -11.25 20.05
C GLY A 108 12.97 -11.48 21.50
N LYS A 109 12.08 -10.72 22.06
CA LYS A 109 11.67 -10.99 23.41
C LYS A 109 10.61 -12.06 23.46
#